data_35866eb527747bd756b5aef9b9116e95
#
_entry.id   35866eb527747bd756b5aef9b9116e95
#
_cell.length_a   1.000
_cell.length_b   1.000
_cell.length_c   1.000
_cell.angle_alpha   90.00
_cell.angle_beta   90.00
_cell.angle_gamma   90.00
#
_symmetry.space_group_name_H-M   'P 1'
#
loop_
_entity.id
_entity.type
_entity.pdbx_description
1 polymer ?
#
loop_
_entity_poly.entity_id
_entity_poly.type
_entity_poly.pdbx_seq_one_letter_code
_entity_poly.pdbx_strand_id
1 'polypeptide(L)'
;AYAKNVAMRIAPYQATCNSLDFGGVMTELNRPVMEDEKLWDQIMELTPLKRWMSVEEAAEWIYFMAVKNRFCTGQNILIDGLEAGNCNFIWP
;
A
#
# COMPACT_ATOMS: atom_id res chain seq x y z
N ALA A 1 4.55 -11.72 8.73
CA ALA A 1 4.66 -12.63 9.86
C ALA A 1 3.66 -12.32 10.96
N TYR A 2 3.56 -11.07 11.39
CA TYR A 2 2.61 -10.72 12.46
C TYR A 2 1.16 -10.93 12.03
N ALA A 3 0.80 -10.46 10.84
CA ALA A 3 -0.56 -10.61 10.34
C ALA A 3 -0.93 -12.09 10.20
N LYS A 4 0.00 -12.92 9.75
CA LYS A 4 -0.25 -14.35 9.60
C LYS A 4 -0.49 -15.02 10.96
N ASN A 5 0.28 -14.66 11.97
CA ASN A 5 0.11 -15.24 13.31
C ASN A 5 -1.23 -14.86 13.92
N VAL A 6 -1.63 -13.59 13.80
CA VAL A 6 -2.94 -13.16 14.28
C VAL A 6 -4.05 -13.82 13.47
N ALA A 7 -3.90 -13.89 12.14
CA ALA A 7 -4.90 -14.49 11.27
C ALA A 7 -5.19 -15.94 11.64
N MET A 8 -4.14 -16.70 11.97
CA MET A 8 -4.31 -18.09 12.38
C MET A 8 -5.09 -18.22 13.68
N ARG A 9 -4.88 -17.30 14.61
CA ARG A 9 -5.57 -17.32 15.90
C ARG A 9 -7.05 -16.96 15.81
N ILE A 10 -7.40 -16.08 14.88
CA ILE A 10 -8.76 -15.58 14.76
C ILE A 10 -9.57 -16.34 13.67
N ALA A 11 -8.92 -17.19 12.90
CA ALA A 11 -9.57 -17.95 11.85
C ALA A 11 -10.79 -18.75 12.35
N PRO A 12 -10.76 -19.39 13.54
CA PRO A 12 -11.95 -20.11 14.03
C PRO A 12 -13.21 -19.24 14.18
N TYR A 13 -13.02 -17.90 14.28
CA TYR A 13 -14.13 -16.97 14.41
C TYR A 13 -14.59 -16.40 13.05
N GLN A 14 -14.04 -16.93 11.94
CA GLN A 14 -14.30 -16.42 10.60
C GLN A 14 -13.88 -14.95 10.45
N ALA A 15 -12.85 -14.56 11.19
CA ALA A 15 -12.28 -13.23 11.13
C ALA A 15 -10.99 -13.22 10.33
N THR A 16 -10.67 -12.11 9.71
CA THR A 16 -9.46 -11.96 8.89
C THR A 16 -8.53 -10.91 9.47
N CYS A 17 -7.24 -11.07 9.20
CA CYS A 17 -6.22 -10.10 9.59
C CYS A 17 -5.22 -9.97 8.46
N ASN A 18 -5.03 -8.77 7.96
CA ASN A 18 -4.09 -8.47 6.89
C ASN A 18 -3.38 -7.17 7.19
N SER A 19 -2.20 -7.01 6.61
CA SER A 19 -1.46 -5.75 6.64
C SER A 19 -1.59 -5.08 5.28
N LEU A 20 -1.93 -3.80 5.27
CA LEU A 20 -1.93 -2.97 4.07
C LEU A 20 -0.74 -2.03 4.14
N ASP A 21 0.25 -2.26 3.29
CA ASP A 21 1.46 -1.46 3.27
C ASP A 21 1.37 -0.48 2.11
N PHE A 22 0.95 0.76 2.42
CA PHE A 22 0.82 1.80 1.42
C PHE A 22 2.17 2.43 1.13
N GLY A 23 2.39 2.78 -0.14
CA GLY A 23 3.47 3.67 -0.53
C GLY A 23 3.08 5.11 -0.24
N GLY A 24 3.44 6.02 -1.15
CA GLY A 24 3.11 7.42 -0.97
C GLY A 24 1.61 7.68 -1.12
N VAL A 25 1.07 8.43 -0.17
CA VAL A 25 -0.33 8.87 -0.20
C VAL A 25 -0.34 10.39 -0.14
N MET A 26 -1.15 11.02 -0.97
CA MET A 26 -1.24 12.48 -1.05
C MET A 26 -2.02 13.03 0.14
N THR A 27 -1.33 13.21 1.27
CA THR A 27 -1.90 13.76 2.49
C THR A 27 -1.29 15.12 2.80
N GLU A 28 -1.93 15.87 3.69
CA GLU A 28 -1.38 17.14 4.18
C GLU A 28 0.01 16.96 4.80
N LEU A 29 0.22 15.85 5.48
CA LEU A 29 1.51 15.57 6.10
C LEU A 29 2.63 15.47 5.07
N ASN A 30 2.32 15.00 3.88
CA ASN A 30 3.26 14.83 2.79
C ASN A 30 3.37 16.04 1.86
N ARG A 31 2.66 17.13 2.16
CA ARG A 31 2.68 18.33 1.34
C ARG A 31 4.08 18.88 1.06
N PRO A 32 4.98 18.97 2.05
CA PRO A 32 6.33 19.48 1.78
C PRO A 32 7.08 18.68 0.72
N VAL A 33 6.86 17.37 0.68
CA VAL A 33 7.48 16.49 -0.31
C VAL A 33 6.87 16.73 -1.69
N MET A 34 5.55 16.83 -1.76
CA MET A 34 4.84 17.01 -3.03
C MET A 34 5.13 18.38 -3.66
N GLU A 35 5.41 19.41 -2.86
CA GLU A 35 5.70 20.74 -3.34
C GLU A 35 7.16 20.97 -3.70
N ASP A 36 8.05 20.05 -3.32
CA ASP A 36 9.46 20.09 -3.69
C ASP A 36 9.62 19.44 -5.06
N GLU A 37 9.69 20.25 -6.12
CA GLU A 37 9.72 19.76 -7.50
C GLU A 37 10.85 18.76 -7.74
N LYS A 38 12.04 19.06 -7.25
CA LYS A 38 13.20 18.21 -7.48
C LYS A 38 13.04 16.86 -6.79
N LEU A 39 12.61 16.89 -5.55
CA LEU A 39 12.38 15.66 -4.78
C LEU A 39 11.22 14.87 -5.38
N TRP A 40 10.16 15.56 -5.77
CA TRP A 40 9.00 14.91 -6.38
C TRP A 40 9.37 14.19 -7.68
N ASP A 41 10.18 14.84 -8.52
CA ASP A 41 10.63 14.25 -9.77
C ASP A 41 11.44 12.98 -9.52
N GLN A 42 12.30 13.00 -8.50
CA GLN A 42 13.08 11.83 -8.12
C GLN A 42 12.19 10.68 -7.66
N ILE A 43 11.17 11.00 -6.86
CA ILE A 43 10.21 10.00 -6.38
C ILE A 43 9.42 9.41 -7.55
N MET A 44 8.99 10.26 -8.48
CA MET A 44 8.23 9.80 -9.64
C MET A 44 9.06 8.90 -10.55
N GLU A 45 10.36 9.13 -10.64
CA GLU A 45 11.24 8.23 -11.38
C GLU A 45 11.26 6.83 -10.77
N LEU A 46 11.17 6.74 -9.45
CA LEU A 46 11.20 5.46 -8.75
C LEU A 46 9.83 4.80 -8.66
N THR A 47 8.78 5.49 -9.05
CA THR A 47 7.41 4.99 -8.97
C THR A 47 6.91 4.66 -10.39
N PRO A 48 6.85 3.39 -10.77
CA PRO A 48 6.43 3.03 -12.12
C PRO A 48 5.08 3.58 -12.55
N LEU A 49 4.11 3.68 -11.63
CA LEU A 49 2.81 4.27 -11.97
C LEU A 49 2.83 5.81 -12.05
N LYS A 50 3.96 6.42 -11.69
CA LYS A 50 4.19 7.88 -11.83
C LYS A 50 3.14 8.73 -11.12
N ARG A 51 2.67 8.27 -9.99
CA ARG A 51 1.79 9.04 -9.12
C ARG A 51 1.74 8.41 -7.75
N TRP A 52 1.33 9.18 -6.76
CA TRP A 52 0.98 8.67 -5.46
C TRP A 52 -0.53 8.40 -5.38
N MET A 53 -0.90 7.58 -4.41
CA MET A 53 -2.29 7.25 -4.15
C MET A 53 -3.04 8.44 -3.57
N SER A 54 -4.27 8.63 -3.99
CA SER A 54 -5.14 9.60 -3.34
C SER A 54 -5.62 9.07 -1.98
N VAL A 55 -6.05 9.97 -1.10
CA VAL A 55 -6.62 9.58 0.19
C VAL A 55 -7.86 8.71 -0.02
N GLU A 56 -8.65 9.03 -1.03
CA GLU A 56 -9.86 8.26 -1.36
C GLU A 56 -9.53 6.84 -1.79
N GLU A 57 -8.48 6.66 -2.57
CA GLU A 57 -8.04 5.32 -2.97
C GLU A 57 -7.58 4.51 -1.76
N ALA A 58 -6.84 5.13 -0.85
CA ALA A 58 -6.42 4.45 0.38
C ALA A 58 -7.63 4.03 1.22
N ALA A 59 -8.62 4.91 1.34
CA ALA A 59 -9.83 4.62 2.08
C ALA A 59 -10.62 3.47 1.45
N GLU A 60 -10.66 3.39 0.13
CA GLU A 60 -11.34 2.29 -0.57
C GLU A 60 -10.67 0.94 -0.27
N TRP A 61 -9.34 0.90 -0.25
CA TRP A 61 -8.63 -0.32 0.12
C TRP A 61 -8.93 -0.76 1.53
N ILE A 62 -8.90 0.20 2.48
CA ILE A 62 -9.18 -0.10 3.88
C ILE A 62 -10.60 -0.59 4.04
N TYR A 63 -11.55 0.07 3.40
CA TYR A 63 -12.96 -0.31 3.47
C TYR A 63 -13.18 -1.73 2.91
N PHE A 64 -12.61 -2.00 1.74
CA PHE A 64 -12.78 -3.33 1.14
C PHE A 64 -12.23 -4.42 2.06
N MET A 65 -11.01 -4.22 2.55
CA MET A 65 -10.36 -5.24 3.37
C MET A 65 -11.03 -5.42 4.73
N ALA A 66 -11.55 -4.35 5.31
CA ALA A 66 -12.17 -4.40 6.63
C ALA A 66 -13.64 -4.86 6.59
N VAL A 67 -14.36 -4.53 5.52
CA VAL A 67 -15.81 -4.71 5.47
C VAL A 67 -16.25 -5.76 4.46
N LYS A 68 -15.67 -5.77 3.28
CA LYS A 68 -16.10 -6.64 2.18
C LYS A 68 -15.35 -7.95 2.11
N ASN A 69 -14.06 -7.92 2.42
CA ASN A 69 -13.22 -9.10 2.30
C ASN A 69 -13.60 -10.17 3.33
N ARG A 70 -13.73 -11.40 2.88
CA ARG A 70 -14.08 -12.52 3.74
C ARG A 70 -13.15 -13.71 3.62
N PHE A 71 -12.23 -13.69 2.68
CA PHE A 71 -11.43 -14.87 2.38
C PHE A 71 -9.94 -14.61 2.27
N CYS A 72 -9.53 -13.36 2.11
CA CYS A 72 -8.12 -13.01 2.15
C CYS A 72 -7.72 -12.75 3.60
N THR A 73 -6.76 -13.51 4.10
CA THR A 73 -6.31 -13.37 5.48
C THR A 73 -4.85 -13.78 5.60
N GLY A 74 -4.15 -13.19 6.55
CA GLY A 74 -2.75 -13.49 6.82
C GLY A 74 -1.78 -12.92 5.80
N GLN A 75 -2.19 -11.94 5.02
CA GLN A 75 -1.38 -11.41 3.92
C GLN A 75 -0.84 -10.03 4.23
N ASN A 76 0.33 -9.74 3.67
CA ASN A 76 0.88 -8.39 3.59
C ASN A 76 0.65 -7.92 2.17
N ILE A 77 -0.18 -6.89 2.01
CA ILE A 77 -0.56 -6.40 0.69
C ILE A 77 0.12 -5.06 0.45
N LEU A 78 1.03 -5.03 -0.52
CA LEU A 78 1.79 -3.84 -0.86
C LEU A 78 1.05 -3.06 -1.94
N ILE A 79 0.72 -1.80 -1.63
CA ILE A 79 -0.06 -0.94 -2.51
C ILE A 79 0.73 0.36 -2.69
N ASP A 80 1.64 0.37 -3.67
CA ASP A 80 2.61 1.45 -3.80
C ASP A 80 2.94 1.86 -5.23
N GLY A 81 2.14 1.43 -6.20
CA GLY A 81 2.43 1.73 -7.60
C GLY A 81 3.72 1.10 -8.09
N LEU A 82 4.14 0.02 -7.44
CA LEU A 82 5.35 -0.76 -7.74
C LEU A 82 6.66 -0.06 -7.35
N GLU A 83 6.60 0.97 -6.50
CA GLU A 83 7.79 1.68 -6.06
C GLU A 83 8.81 0.76 -5.40
N ALA A 84 8.37 -0.07 -4.45
CA ALA A 84 9.27 -0.99 -3.75
C ALA A 84 9.74 -2.14 -4.64
N GLY A 85 9.00 -2.44 -5.69
CA GLY A 85 9.37 -3.47 -6.65
C GLY A 85 10.30 -2.97 -7.76
N ASN A 86 10.65 -1.68 -7.76
CA ASN A 86 11.52 -1.11 -8.76
C ASN A 86 12.97 -1.37 -8.39
N CYS A 87 13.52 -2.43 -8.93
CA CYS A 87 14.90 -2.87 -8.62
C CYS A 87 15.89 -2.39 -9.66
N ASN A 88 15.58 -1.37 -10.43
CA ASN A 88 16.41 -0.87 -11.52
C ASN A 88 16.72 -1.93 -12.57
N PHE A 89 15.85 -2.91 -12.71
CA PHE A 89 16.00 -3.90 -13.77
C PHE A 89 15.62 -3.28 -15.10
N ILE A 90 16.46 -3.52 -16.07
CA ILE A 90 16.14 -3.23 -17.45
C ILE A 90 15.63 -4.54 -18.04
N TRP A 91 14.36 -4.59 -18.33
CA TRP A 91 13.77 -5.77 -18.95
C TRP A 91 14.09 -5.77 -20.43
N PRO A 92 14.54 -6.88 -20.97
CA PRO A 92 14.73 -6.98 -22.40
C PRO A 92 13.41 -6.91 -23.16
#